data_1a5c84d465abc3f69422ce158ddab23f
#
_entry.id   1a5c84d465abc3f69422ce158ddab23f
#
_cell.length_a   1.000
_cell.length_b   1.000
_cell.length_c   1.000
_cell.angle_alpha   90.00
_cell.angle_beta   90.00
_cell.angle_gamma   90.00
#
_symmetry.space_group_name_H-M   'P 1'
#
loop_
_entity.id
_entity.type
_entity.pdbx_description
1 polymer ?
#
loop_
_entity_poly.entity_id
_entity_poly.type
_entity_poly.pdbx_seq_one_letter_code
_entity_poly.pdbx_strand_id
1 'polypeptide(L)'
;MRRIGAGGSRATKDRNLSLTFLAHMFSIAKQMKRGELLGSLEHIILLALARLDGNAHGMIVRREIEERTGRNISIGAVYATLERLEAKGYISSSTGDPTPERGGRAKRLFRVEAAGKRALQVSEQTLRSMTAGLESRWEGI
;
A
#
# COMPACT_ATOMS: atom_id res chain seq x y z
N MET A 1 -35.09 19.37 40.80
CA MET A 1 -34.11 19.89 39.98
C MET A 1 -33.11 18.95 39.46
N ARG A 2 -32.96 18.99 38.18
CA ARG A 2 -32.11 18.11 37.61
C ARG A 2 -30.91 18.74 37.07
N ARG A 3 -29.81 18.13 37.07
CA ARG A 3 -28.68 18.66 36.55
C ARG A 3 -28.39 18.06 35.30
N ILE A 4 -28.20 18.71 34.24
CA ILE A 4 -28.02 18.16 32.93
C ILE A 4 -26.71 18.59 32.37
N GLY A 5 -25.71 18.73 32.94
CA GLY A 5 -24.56 19.34 32.36
C GLY A 5 -23.30 18.55 32.21
N ALA A 6 -23.29 17.31 32.64
CA ALA A 6 -22.05 16.63 32.71
C ALA A 6 -21.60 15.92 31.42
N GLY A 7 -22.45 15.81 30.46
CA GLY A 7 -22.15 15.03 29.26
C GLY A 7 -21.63 15.79 28.07
N GLY A 8 -21.73 17.09 28.07
CA GLY A 8 -21.44 17.86 26.88
C GLY A 8 -19.98 17.93 26.52
N SER A 9 -19.12 17.90 27.51
CA SER A 9 -17.71 18.04 27.32
C SER A 9 -17.09 16.83 26.63
N ARG A 10 -17.52 15.65 27.04
CA ARG A 10 -17.01 14.43 26.43
C ARG A 10 -17.50 14.25 25.01
N ALA A 11 -18.77 14.54 24.78
CA ALA A 11 -19.36 14.45 23.46
C ALA A 11 -18.65 15.36 22.46
N THR A 12 -18.29 16.58 22.90
CA THR A 12 -17.59 17.52 22.04
C THR A 12 -16.19 17.06 21.69
N LYS A 13 -15.48 16.47 22.64
CA LYS A 13 -14.15 15.98 22.43
C LYS A 13 -14.17 14.78 21.48
N ASP A 14 -15.14 13.89 21.66
CA ASP A 14 -15.28 12.73 20.79
C ASP A 14 -15.65 13.14 19.38
N ARG A 15 -16.47 14.19 19.23
CA ARG A 15 -16.81 14.72 17.92
C ARG A 15 -15.59 15.28 17.20
N ASN A 16 -14.71 15.98 17.92
CA ASN A 16 -13.53 16.55 17.30
C ASN A 16 -12.58 15.46 16.81
N LEU A 17 -12.38 14.42 17.61
CA LEU A 17 -11.56 13.29 17.19
C LEU A 17 -12.16 12.55 16.00
N SER A 18 -13.49 12.38 16.03
CA SER A 18 -14.20 11.72 14.94
C SER A 18 -14.13 12.55 13.65
N LEU A 19 -14.28 13.87 13.76
CA LEU A 19 -14.17 14.74 12.59
C LEU A 19 -12.78 14.75 12.00
N THR A 20 -11.73 14.74 12.83
CA THR A 20 -10.36 14.67 12.36
C THR A 20 -10.10 13.35 11.65
N PHE A 21 -10.57 12.26 12.22
CA PHE A 21 -10.45 10.94 11.61
C PHE A 21 -11.19 10.88 10.28
N LEU A 22 -12.43 11.36 10.24
CA LEU A 22 -13.23 11.39 9.02
C LEU A 22 -12.60 12.26 7.94
N ALA A 23 -12.06 13.41 8.32
CA ALA A 23 -11.38 14.29 7.38
C ALA A 23 -10.16 13.61 6.78
N HIS A 24 -9.40 12.90 7.60
CA HIS A 24 -8.25 12.15 7.13
C HIS A 24 -8.66 11.03 6.18
N MET A 25 -9.67 10.25 6.54
CA MET A 25 -10.21 9.18 5.70
C MET A 25 -10.79 9.72 4.40
N PHE A 26 -11.49 10.88 4.47
CA PHE A 26 -12.04 11.52 3.29
C PHE A 26 -10.93 11.99 2.36
N SER A 27 -9.85 12.52 2.90
CA SER A 27 -8.69 12.95 2.10
C SER A 27 -8.06 11.79 1.37
N ILE A 28 -7.88 10.65 2.05
CA ILE A 28 -7.35 9.44 1.44
C ILE A 28 -8.30 8.93 0.34
N ALA A 29 -9.59 8.89 0.63
CA ALA A 29 -10.60 8.45 -0.33
C ALA A 29 -10.66 9.36 -1.54
N LYS A 30 -10.49 10.67 -1.34
CA LYS A 30 -10.47 11.65 -2.42
C LYS A 30 -9.26 11.44 -3.32
N GLN A 31 -8.10 11.15 -2.76
CA GLN A 31 -6.91 10.83 -3.53
C GLN A 31 -7.13 9.58 -4.37
N MET A 32 -7.78 8.57 -3.80
CA MET A 32 -8.09 7.34 -4.51
C MET A 32 -9.11 7.53 -5.63
N LYS A 33 -10.10 8.41 -5.43
CA LYS A 33 -11.14 8.65 -6.42
C LYS A 33 -10.68 9.42 -7.64
N ARG A 34 -9.56 10.11 -7.57
CA ARG A 34 -9.06 10.91 -8.67
C ARG A 34 -8.28 10.12 -9.71
N GLY A 35 -8.71 8.90 -9.98
CA GLY A 35 -8.01 8.07 -10.94
C GLY A 35 -6.74 7.47 -10.39
N GLU A 36 -6.63 7.46 -9.07
CA GLU A 36 -5.46 6.93 -8.40
C GLU A 36 -5.52 5.42 -8.31
N LEU A 37 -5.84 4.77 -9.41
CA LEU A 37 -5.60 3.35 -9.51
C LEU A 37 -4.10 3.13 -9.57
N LEU A 38 -3.65 2.07 -8.95
CA LEU A 38 -2.24 1.73 -9.00
C LEU A 38 -1.84 1.40 -10.43
N GLY A 39 -0.70 1.93 -10.86
CA GLY A 39 -0.12 1.50 -12.12
C GLY A 39 0.27 0.02 -12.01
N SER A 40 0.40 -0.64 -13.14
CA SER A 40 0.65 -2.09 -13.16
C SER A 40 1.85 -2.49 -12.32
N LEU A 41 2.97 -1.79 -12.47
CA LEU A 41 4.18 -2.12 -11.73
C LEU A 41 4.06 -1.77 -10.25
N GLU A 42 3.41 -0.64 -9.93
CA GLU A 42 3.14 -0.29 -8.54
C GLU A 42 2.29 -1.35 -7.86
N HIS A 43 1.26 -1.84 -8.56
CA HIS A 43 0.36 -2.87 -8.06
C HIS A 43 1.11 -4.17 -7.78
N ILE A 44 1.91 -4.61 -8.74
CA ILE A 44 2.69 -5.85 -8.62
C ILE A 44 3.70 -5.76 -7.47
N ILE A 45 4.38 -4.63 -7.35
CA ILE A 45 5.37 -4.44 -6.29
C ILE A 45 4.71 -4.40 -4.92
N LEU A 46 3.56 -3.72 -4.78
CA LEU A 46 2.83 -3.73 -3.51
C LEU A 46 2.36 -5.14 -3.14
N LEU A 47 1.90 -5.91 -4.12
CA LEU A 47 1.51 -7.30 -3.88
C LEU A 47 2.70 -8.14 -3.43
N ALA A 48 3.85 -7.96 -4.08
CA ALA A 48 5.06 -8.68 -3.69
C ALA A 48 5.47 -8.35 -2.26
N LEU A 49 5.42 -7.07 -1.88
CA LEU A 49 5.72 -6.66 -0.52
C LEU A 49 4.74 -7.24 0.49
N ALA A 50 3.45 -7.27 0.14
CA ALA A 50 2.42 -7.84 1.00
C ALA A 50 2.67 -9.34 1.23
N ARG A 51 3.12 -10.04 0.20
CA ARG A 51 3.43 -11.48 0.31
C ARG A 51 4.67 -11.73 1.15
N LEU A 52 5.64 -10.83 1.09
CA LEU A 52 6.89 -10.97 1.84
C LEU A 52 6.76 -10.55 3.31
N ASP A 53 5.61 -10.01 3.68
CA ASP A 53 5.22 -9.69 5.05
C ASP A 53 6.28 -8.91 5.84
N GLY A 54 6.75 -7.84 5.26
CA GLY A 54 7.66 -6.90 5.92
C GLY A 54 9.12 -7.19 5.66
N ASN A 55 9.94 -6.20 5.91
CA ASN A 55 11.38 -6.28 5.89
C ASN A 55 11.99 -6.84 4.61
N ALA A 56 11.42 -6.46 3.47
CA ALA A 56 11.89 -6.91 2.18
C ALA A 56 12.73 -5.81 1.51
N HIS A 57 13.91 -6.18 1.03
CA HIS A 57 14.72 -5.27 0.22
C HIS A 57 14.42 -5.48 -1.28
N GLY A 58 14.85 -4.51 -2.11
CA GLY A 58 14.47 -4.48 -3.52
C GLY A 58 14.81 -5.74 -4.30
N MET A 59 15.94 -6.39 -4.01
CA MET A 59 16.33 -7.62 -4.71
C MET A 59 15.40 -8.78 -4.40
N ILE A 60 14.92 -8.88 -3.16
CA ILE A 60 13.97 -9.93 -2.78
C ILE A 60 12.62 -9.67 -3.44
N VAL A 61 12.19 -8.40 -3.49
CA VAL A 61 10.96 -8.02 -4.17
C VAL A 61 11.04 -8.43 -5.65
N ARG A 62 12.15 -8.10 -6.30
CA ARG A 62 12.37 -8.47 -7.70
C ARG A 62 12.30 -9.98 -7.90
N ARG A 63 12.96 -10.75 -7.04
CA ARG A 63 12.96 -12.20 -7.11
C ARG A 63 11.56 -12.78 -6.94
N GLU A 64 10.79 -12.27 -5.98
CA GLU A 64 9.42 -12.72 -5.75
C GLU A 64 8.58 -12.55 -7.00
N ILE A 65 8.71 -11.40 -7.67
CA ILE A 65 7.97 -11.13 -8.90
C ILE A 65 8.40 -12.08 -10.01
N GLU A 66 9.71 -12.27 -10.18
CA GLU A 66 10.23 -13.13 -11.22
C GLU A 66 9.80 -14.58 -11.02
N GLU A 67 9.88 -15.08 -9.81
CA GLU A 67 9.50 -16.47 -9.51
C GLU A 67 8.02 -16.72 -9.72
N ARG A 68 7.18 -15.73 -9.44
CA ARG A 68 5.73 -15.92 -9.57
C ARG A 68 5.18 -15.62 -10.94
N THR A 69 5.80 -14.72 -11.67
CA THR A 69 5.22 -14.25 -12.95
C THR A 69 6.08 -14.56 -14.16
N GLY A 70 7.31 -14.97 -13.94
CA GLY A 70 8.27 -15.14 -15.04
C GLY A 70 8.76 -13.82 -15.63
N ARG A 71 8.32 -12.70 -15.09
CA ARG A 71 8.71 -11.39 -15.61
C ARG A 71 10.02 -10.93 -15.01
N ASN A 72 10.93 -10.53 -15.88
CA ASN A 72 12.22 -10.01 -15.47
C ASN A 72 12.15 -8.49 -15.47
N ILE A 73 12.09 -7.92 -14.28
CA ILE A 73 12.01 -6.46 -14.11
C ILE A 73 13.38 -5.96 -13.67
N SER A 74 13.86 -4.88 -14.27
CA SER A 74 15.16 -4.33 -13.88
C SER A 74 15.14 -3.85 -12.43
N ILE A 75 16.26 -3.97 -11.76
CA ILE A 75 16.36 -3.52 -10.37
C ILE A 75 16.14 -2.00 -10.28
N GLY A 76 16.57 -1.25 -11.30
CA GLY A 76 16.32 0.19 -11.36
C GLY A 76 14.83 0.51 -11.39
N ALA A 77 14.04 -0.24 -12.16
CA ALA A 77 12.59 -0.05 -12.21
C ALA A 77 11.94 -0.39 -10.86
N VAL A 78 12.43 -1.43 -10.19
CA VAL A 78 11.93 -1.81 -8.86
C VAL A 78 12.16 -0.66 -7.87
N TYR A 79 13.40 -0.15 -7.78
CA TYR A 79 13.71 0.92 -6.84
C TYR A 79 12.99 2.22 -7.18
N ALA A 80 12.89 2.57 -8.46
CA ALA A 80 12.16 3.77 -8.88
C ALA A 80 10.68 3.67 -8.45
N THR A 81 10.09 2.50 -8.59
CA THR A 81 8.71 2.28 -8.18
C THR A 81 8.55 2.30 -6.67
N LEU A 82 9.49 1.68 -5.94
CA LEU A 82 9.49 1.72 -4.48
C LEU A 82 9.56 3.16 -3.97
N GLU A 83 10.38 3.99 -4.58
CA GLU A 83 10.47 5.40 -4.20
C GLU A 83 9.17 6.15 -4.44
N ARG A 84 8.50 5.89 -5.56
CA ARG A 84 7.19 6.50 -5.82
C ARG A 84 6.15 6.05 -4.80
N LEU A 85 6.13 4.76 -4.47
CA LEU A 85 5.19 4.23 -3.49
C LEU A 85 5.43 4.81 -2.11
N GLU A 86 6.69 5.00 -1.74
CA GLU A 86 7.04 5.63 -0.46
C GLU A 86 6.61 7.09 -0.45
N ALA A 87 6.83 7.81 -1.55
CA ALA A 87 6.42 9.20 -1.66
C ALA A 87 4.90 9.35 -1.53
N LYS A 88 4.14 8.36 -1.99
CA LYS A 88 2.68 8.34 -1.85
C LYS A 88 2.22 7.91 -0.46
N GLY A 89 3.13 7.47 0.40
CA GLY A 89 2.77 6.98 1.73
C GLY A 89 2.22 5.56 1.77
N TYR A 90 2.33 4.82 0.69
CA TYR A 90 1.82 3.46 0.61
C TYR A 90 2.76 2.45 1.25
N ILE A 91 4.04 2.76 1.30
CA ILE A 91 5.05 1.93 1.95
C ILE A 91 5.95 2.82 2.79
N SER A 92 6.64 2.20 3.73
CA SER A 92 7.70 2.86 4.48
C SER A 92 8.98 2.06 4.33
N SER A 93 10.11 2.71 4.61
CA SER A 93 11.39 2.04 4.58
C SER A 93 12.14 2.25 5.88
N SER A 94 12.99 1.29 6.18
CA SER A 94 13.91 1.36 7.31
C SER A 94 15.25 0.80 6.85
N THR A 95 16.30 1.20 7.54
CA THR A 95 17.62 0.68 7.25
C THR A 95 17.89 -0.52 8.15
N GLY A 96 18.17 -1.66 7.54
CA GLY A 96 18.53 -2.86 8.28
C GLY A 96 19.95 -2.76 8.81
N ASP A 97 20.31 -3.71 9.67
CA ASP A 97 21.67 -3.75 10.22
C ASP A 97 22.69 -4.03 9.11
N PRO A 98 23.83 -3.33 9.10
CA PRO A 98 24.87 -3.66 8.13
C PRO A 98 25.44 -5.05 8.42
N THR A 99 25.64 -5.83 7.34
CA THR A 99 26.25 -7.14 7.47
C THR A 99 27.68 -7.07 6.95
N PRO A 100 28.65 -7.68 7.63
CA PRO A 100 30.04 -7.68 7.19
C PRO A 100 30.23 -8.29 5.80
N GLU A 101 29.37 -9.21 5.43
CA GLU A 101 29.45 -9.94 4.16
C GLU A 101 29.21 -9.08 2.93
N ARG A 102 28.69 -7.86 3.12
CA ARG A 102 28.33 -6.98 2.00
C ARG A 102 29.02 -5.63 2.07
N GLY A 103 30.22 -5.60 2.57
CA GLY A 103 31.00 -4.38 2.64
C GLY A 103 30.46 -3.33 3.60
N GLY A 104 29.67 -3.77 4.59
CA GLY A 104 29.16 -2.86 5.62
C GLY A 104 27.99 -2.00 5.21
N ARG A 105 27.39 -2.21 4.04
CA ARG A 105 26.23 -1.43 3.62
C ARG A 105 24.97 -2.00 4.21
N ALA A 106 24.21 -1.15 4.90
CA ALA A 106 22.92 -1.53 5.41
C ALA A 106 21.91 -1.62 4.26
N LYS A 107 21.07 -2.65 4.30
CA LYS A 107 20.00 -2.79 3.31
C LYS A 107 18.82 -1.93 3.70
N ARG A 108 18.22 -1.30 2.71
CA ARG A 108 16.97 -0.58 2.89
C ARG A 108 15.83 -1.59 2.79
N LEU A 109 15.03 -1.68 3.84
CA LEU A 109 13.93 -2.62 3.94
C LEU A 109 12.62 -1.87 3.81
N PHE A 110 11.68 -2.46 3.08
CA PHE A 110 10.40 -1.85 2.78
C PHE A 110 9.26 -2.67 3.35
N ARG A 111 8.17 -2.00 3.72
CA ARG A 111 6.96 -2.67 4.15
C ARG A 111 5.73 -1.85 3.79
N VAL A 112 4.60 -2.53 3.62
CA VAL A 112 3.34 -1.91 3.22
C VAL A 112 2.70 -1.23 4.42
N GLU A 113 2.28 0.02 4.24
CA GLU A 113 1.53 0.78 5.23
C GLU A 113 0.03 0.56 5.04
N ALA A 114 -0.76 1.03 6.01
CA ALA A 114 -2.22 0.90 5.94
C ALA A 114 -2.79 1.53 4.67
N ALA A 115 -2.25 2.68 4.25
CA ALA A 115 -2.68 3.34 3.03
C ALA A 115 -2.38 2.48 1.79
N GLY A 116 -1.25 1.77 1.79
CA GLY A 116 -0.91 0.87 0.70
C GLY A 116 -1.84 -0.33 0.62
N LYS A 117 -2.21 -0.89 1.77
CA LYS A 117 -3.18 -1.98 1.82
C LYS A 117 -4.53 -1.55 1.26
N ARG A 118 -4.96 -0.34 1.61
CA ARG A 118 -6.21 0.20 1.07
C ARG A 118 -6.12 0.44 -0.44
N ALA A 119 -5.01 0.95 -0.92
CA ALA A 119 -4.80 1.15 -2.35
C ALA A 119 -4.87 -0.17 -3.11
N LEU A 120 -4.28 -1.24 -2.56
CA LEU A 120 -4.39 -2.58 -3.12
C LEU A 120 -5.84 -3.04 -3.17
N GLN A 121 -6.57 -2.91 -2.06
CA GLN A 121 -7.97 -3.32 -1.99
C GLN A 121 -8.83 -2.60 -3.02
N VAL A 122 -8.66 -1.29 -3.16
CA VAL A 122 -9.41 -0.49 -4.14
C VAL A 122 -9.07 -0.92 -5.56
N SER A 123 -7.79 -1.08 -5.88
CA SER A 123 -7.38 -1.50 -7.22
C SER A 123 -7.85 -2.90 -7.56
N GLU A 124 -7.74 -3.84 -6.62
CA GLU A 124 -8.23 -5.21 -6.80
C GLU A 124 -9.74 -5.23 -7.02
N GLN A 125 -10.48 -4.48 -6.22
CA GLN A 125 -11.93 -4.41 -6.35
C GLN A 125 -12.34 -3.80 -7.69
N THR A 126 -11.66 -2.75 -8.12
CA THR A 126 -11.94 -2.11 -9.40
C THR A 126 -11.71 -3.08 -10.56
N LEU A 127 -10.59 -3.78 -10.56
CA LEU A 127 -10.28 -4.77 -11.59
C LEU A 127 -11.29 -5.91 -11.56
N ARG A 128 -11.62 -6.38 -10.38
CA ARG A 128 -12.59 -7.47 -10.23
C ARG A 128 -13.96 -7.08 -10.76
N SER A 129 -14.39 -5.85 -10.50
CA SER A 129 -15.67 -5.34 -11.03
C SER A 129 -15.68 -5.30 -12.55
N MET A 130 -14.54 -4.99 -13.16
CA MET A 130 -14.44 -4.95 -14.62
C MET A 130 -14.29 -6.32 -15.26
N THR A 131 -13.69 -7.28 -14.57
CA THR A 131 -13.51 -8.62 -15.09
C THR A 131 -14.72 -9.51 -14.85
N ALA A 132 -15.62 -9.11 -13.96
CA ALA A 132 -16.81 -9.92 -13.63
C ALA A 132 -17.63 -10.22 -14.89
N GLY A 133 -17.92 -11.48 -15.09
CA GLY A 133 -18.71 -11.93 -16.24
C GLY A 133 -17.91 -12.14 -17.52
N LEU A 134 -16.60 -11.91 -17.50
CA LEU A 134 -15.75 -12.07 -18.68
C LEU A 134 -15.05 -13.45 -18.73
N GLU A 135 -15.09 -14.19 -17.65
CA GLU A 135 -14.34 -15.44 -17.53
C GLU A 135 -14.66 -16.41 -18.65
N SER A 136 -15.95 -16.57 -18.95
CA SER A 136 -16.38 -17.49 -20.01
C SER A 136 -15.95 -17.03 -21.41
N ARG A 137 -15.72 -15.74 -21.58
CA ARG A 137 -15.28 -15.19 -22.86
C ARG A 137 -13.79 -15.41 -23.11
N TRP A 138 -13.04 -15.63 -22.04
CA TRP A 138 -11.60 -15.81 -22.14
C TRP A 138 -11.19 -17.27 -22.30
N GLU A 139 -12.10 -18.19 -22.01
CA GLU A 139 -11.80 -19.61 -22.11
C GLU A 139 -11.54 -20.10 -23.54
N GLY A 140 -11.93 -19.34 -24.55
CA GLY A 140 -11.68 -19.68 -25.94
C GLY A 140 -10.47 -19.02 -26.57
N ILE A 141 -9.71 -18.29 -25.79
CA ILE A 141 -8.53 -17.60 -26.28
C ILE A 141 -7.28 -18.43 -25.92
#